data_ee2eff89aa2d0ca62c4b18d34ad6d4fc
#
_entry.id   ee2eff89aa2d0ca62c4b18d34ad6d4fc
#
_cell.length_a   1.000
_cell.length_b   1.000
_cell.length_c   1.000
_cell.angle_alpha   90.00
_cell.angle_beta   90.00
_cell.angle_gamma   90.00
#
_symmetry.space_group_name_H-M   'P 1'
#
loop_
_entity.id
_entity.type
_entity.pdbx_description
1 polymer ?
#
loop_
_entity_poly.entity_id
_entity_poly.type
_entity_poly.pdbx_seq_one_letter_code
_entity_poly.pdbx_strand_id
1 'polypeptide(L)'
;MCKFVQFEIKHFVFVSQLYNKYKKYLEDDYNEDTLAGLIKRTSPFFWVILSDTTPAGFVYLENIVGNSKKLHSAEVTTCFHQNFWGSFPKYCAKIFFKKCFAELGLYKVKALVYPQNQRVKTLLKSSGFAKETELVGETYRNGKPQNIEIYSLFRTYYEVNENEI
;
A
#
# COMPACT_ATOMS: atom_id res chain seq x y z
N MET A 1 12.26 -11.30 -10.34
CA MET A 1 11.55 -11.89 -9.16
C MET A 1 11.20 -10.77 -8.19
N CYS A 2 9.99 -10.80 -7.57
CA CYS A 2 9.61 -9.81 -6.54
C CYS A 2 9.87 -10.38 -5.15
N LYS A 3 10.51 -9.59 -4.28
CA LYS A 3 10.73 -9.93 -2.86
C LYS A 3 10.31 -8.76 -1.97
N PHE A 4 9.77 -9.07 -0.81
CA PHE A 4 9.45 -8.12 0.25
C PHE A 4 10.42 -8.35 1.40
N VAL A 5 11.28 -7.38 1.66
CA VAL A 5 12.28 -7.44 2.73
C VAL A 5 11.96 -6.40 3.78
N GLN A 6 12.23 -6.72 5.04
CA GLN A 6 12.08 -5.75 6.13
C GLN A 6 12.97 -4.54 5.88
N PHE A 7 12.50 -3.36 6.29
CA PHE A 7 13.29 -2.15 6.18
C PHE A 7 14.57 -2.26 7.03
N GLU A 8 15.69 -1.91 6.42
CA GLU A 8 16.99 -1.75 7.07
C GLU A 8 17.54 -0.37 6.73
N ILE A 9 18.48 0.14 7.54
CA ILE A 9 19.04 1.49 7.34
C ILE A 9 19.67 1.70 5.96
N LYS A 10 20.23 0.65 5.37
CA LYS A 10 20.77 0.68 4.00
C LYS A 10 19.74 1.07 2.92
N HIS A 11 18.45 0.87 3.21
CA HIS A 11 17.35 1.21 2.30
C HIS A 11 16.89 2.66 2.43
N PHE A 12 17.32 3.38 3.46
CA PHE A 12 16.76 4.68 3.82
C PHE A 12 16.89 5.72 2.69
N VAL A 13 18.05 5.77 2.03
CA VAL A 13 18.27 6.74 0.94
C VAL A 13 17.29 6.50 -0.21
N PHE A 14 17.13 5.26 -0.66
CA PHE A 14 16.21 4.91 -1.72
C PHE A 14 14.75 5.23 -1.34
N VAL A 15 14.32 4.79 -0.16
CA VAL A 15 12.95 5.00 0.32
C VAL A 15 12.65 6.49 0.47
N SER A 16 13.60 7.27 1.02
CA SER A 16 13.47 8.71 1.20
C SER A 16 13.34 9.46 -0.14
N GLN A 17 14.18 9.13 -1.11
CA GLN A 17 14.10 9.73 -2.44
C GLN A 17 12.77 9.42 -3.12
N LEU A 18 12.33 8.17 -3.04
CA LEU A 18 11.07 7.72 -3.63
C LEU A 18 9.86 8.37 -2.94
N TYR A 19 9.86 8.39 -1.60
CA TYR A 19 8.81 9.03 -0.81
C TYR A 19 8.68 10.53 -1.14
N ASN A 20 9.78 11.26 -1.15
CA ASN A 20 9.77 12.69 -1.45
C ASN A 20 9.29 12.98 -2.88
N LYS A 21 9.67 12.15 -3.85
CA LYS A 21 9.23 12.30 -5.24
C LYS A 21 7.71 12.19 -5.40
N TYR A 22 7.08 11.31 -4.64
CA TYR A 22 5.64 11.04 -4.72
C TYR A 22 4.84 11.53 -3.52
N LYS A 23 5.44 12.38 -2.70
CA LYS A 23 4.86 12.95 -1.48
C LYS A 23 3.43 13.46 -1.67
N LYS A 24 3.15 14.12 -2.79
CA LYS A 24 1.82 14.65 -3.14
C LYS A 24 0.70 13.61 -3.20
N TYR A 25 1.03 12.33 -3.33
CA TYR A 25 0.07 11.22 -3.32
C TYR A 25 0.03 10.47 -1.99
N LEU A 26 0.99 10.73 -1.11
CA LEU A 26 1.20 10.01 0.15
C LEU A 26 0.79 10.84 1.37
N GLU A 27 0.74 12.17 1.23
CA GLU A 27 0.45 13.08 2.34
C GLU A 27 -0.66 14.07 1.99
N ASP A 28 -1.25 14.62 3.03
CA ASP A 28 -2.15 15.77 3.00
C ASP A 28 -1.53 16.97 3.76
N ASP A 29 -2.28 18.06 3.87
CA ASP A 29 -1.79 19.29 4.53
C ASP A 29 -1.65 19.14 6.05
N TYR A 30 -2.24 18.10 6.64
CA TYR A 30 -2.18 17.81 8.09
C TYR A 30 -1.09 16.84 8.47
N ASN A 31 -0.31 16.34 7.51
CA ASN A 31 0.75 15.41 7.84
C ASN A 31 1.90 16.10 8.57
N GLU A 32 2.12 15.68 9.81
CA GLU A 32 3.22 16.14 10.67
C GLU A 32 4.28 15.04 10.88
N ASP A 33 4.04 13.85 10.31
CA ASP A 33 4.94 12.70 10.49
C ASP A 33 6.20 12.83 9.61
N THR A 34 7.32 12.38 10.14
CA THR A 34 8.54 12.21 9.34
C THR A 34 8.55 10.82 8.70
N LEU A 35 9.32 10.63 7.62
CA LEU A 35 9.49 9.30 7.04
C LEU A 35 10.05 8.30 8.06
N ALA A 36 11.02 8.71 8.89
CA ALA A 36 11.55 7.86 9.95
C ALA A 36 10.47 7.50 11.00
N GLY A 37 9.63 8.47 11.37
CA GLY A 37 8.47 8.26 12.24
C GLY A 37 7.46 7.29 11.64
N LEU A 38 7.12 7.45 10.35
CA LEU A 38 6.25 6.55 9.61
C LEU A 38 6.79 5.10 9.61
N ILE A 39 8.06 4.92 9.26
CA ILE A 39 8.70 3.60 9.24
C ILE A 39 8.66 2.95 10.63
N LYS A 40 9.02 3.72 11.68
CA LYS A 40 8.98 3.23 13.06
C LYS A 40 7.57 2.84 13.49
N ARG A 41 6.57 3.67 13.20
CA ARG A 41 5.16 3.45 13.57
C ARG A 41 4.54 2.25 12.87
N THR A 42 4.91 2.01 11.62
CA THR A 42 4.38 0.90 10.82
C THR A 42 5.17 -0.40 10.97
N SER A 43 6.36 -0.38 11.55
CA SER A 43 7.14 -1.60 11.83
C SER A 43 6.35 -2.58 12.72
N PRO A 44 6.36 -3.91 12.44
CA PRO A 44 7.15 -4.63 11.43
C PRO A 44 6.47 -4.72 10.05
N PHE A 45 5.44 -3.92 9.78
CA PHE A 45 4.62 -3.96 8.57
C PHE A 45 5.07 -2.94 7.51
N PHE A 46 6.35 -2.63 7.47
CA PHE A 46 6.97 -1.83 6.43
C PHE A 46 8.01 -2.68 5.67
N TRP A 47 7.81 -2.84 4.37
CA TRP A 47 8.70 -3.63 3.51
C TRP A 47 9.24 -2.80 2.36
N VAL A 48 10.49 -3.07 2.01
CA VAL A 48 11.08 -2.63 0.74
C VAL A 48 10.81 -3.72 -0.30
N ILE A 49 10.37 -3.29 -1.48
CA ILE A 49 10.09 -4.18 -2.61
C ILE A 49 11.35 -4.25 -3.47
N LEU A 50 11.85 -5.46 -3.67
CA LEU A 50 12.99 -5.71 -4.55
C LEU A 50 12.55 -6.37 -5.86
N SER A 51 13.10 -5.92 -6.97
CA SER A 51 13.17 -6.69 -8.22
C SER A 51 14.53 -7.37 -8.27
N ASP A 52 14.53 -8.67 -8.02
CA ASP A 52 15.73 -9.46 -7.74
C ASP A 52 16.54 -8.90 -6.54
N THR A 53 17.57 -8.10 -6.77
CA THR A 53 18.35 -7.43 -5.73
C THR A 53 18.21 -5.91 -5.74
N THR A 54 17.51 -5.35 -6.74
CA THR A 54 17.38 -3.91 -6.95
C THR A 54 16.13 -3.37 -6.23
N PRO A 55 16.25 -2.34 -5.38
CA PRO A 55 15.10 -1.69 -4.79
C PRO A 55 14.17 -1.08 -5.85
N ALA A 56 12.90 -1.47 -5.83
CA ALA A 56 11.89 -1.09 -6.80
C ALA A 56 10.75 -0.25 -6.20
N GLY A 57 10.56 -0.33 -4.89
CA GLY A 57 9.49 0.38 -4.20
C GLY A 57 9.44 0.07 -2.72
N PHE A 58 8.37 0.51 -2.08
CA PHE A 58 8.03 0.11 -0.73
C PHE A 58 6.52 -0.12 -0.59
N VAL A 59 6.15 -0.86 0.43
CA VAL A 59 4.76 -1.10 0.84
C VAL A 59 4.69 -1.18 2.35
N TYR A 60 3.63 -0.63 2.94
CA TYR A 60 3.37 -0.77 4.37
C TYR A 60 1.89 -0.94 4.66
N LEU A 61 1.62 -1.49 5.84
CA LEU A 61 0.29 -1.60 6.42
C LEU A 61 0.20 -0.71 7.65
N GLU A 62 -0.92 -0.01 7.78
CA GLU A 62 -1.24 0.82 8.93
C GLU A 62 -2.73 0.67 9.31
N ASN A 63 -3.15 1.34 10.40
CA ASN A 63 -4.52 1.29 10.90
C ASN A 63 -5.04 -0.14 11.02
N ILE A 64 -4.20 -1.00 11.62
CA ILE A 64 -4.49 -2.42 11.76
C ILE A 64 -5.56 -2.63 12.82
N VAL A 65 -6.63 -3.31 12.45
CA VAL A 65 -7.71 -3.75 13.35
C VAL A 65 -7.46 -5.22 13.69
N GLY A 66 -7.47 -5.53 14.97
CA GLY A 66 -7.22 -6.88 15.48
C GLY A 66 -6.55 -6.86 16.85
N ASN A 67 -5.96 -7.97 17.22
CA ASN A 67 -5.21 -8.13 18.45
C ASN A 67 -3.94 -8.99 18.22
N SER A 68 -3.20 -9.29 19.26
CA SER A 68 -1.95 -10.06 19.18
C SER A 68 -2.12 -11.48 18.64
N LYS A 69 -3.34 -12.03 18.66
CA LYS A 69 -3.63 -13.40 18.21
C LYS A 69 -4.23 -13.44 16.80
N LYS A 70 -4.97 -12.39 16.40
CA LYS A 70 -5.70 -12.37 15.13
C LYS A 70 -5.80 -10.95 14.58
N LEU A 71 -5.32 -10.75 13.37
CA LEU A 71 -5.53 -9.54 12.60
C LEU A 71 -6.83 -9.65 11.80
N HIS A 72 -7.54 -8.54 11.62
CA HIS A 72 -8.79 -8.49 10.86
C HIS A 72 -8.64 -7.67 9.58
N SER A 73 -8.23 -6.42 9.70
CA SER A 73 -8.08 -5.53 8.56
C SER A 73 -6.87 -4.61 8.70
N ALA A 74 -6.39 -4.10 7.57
CA ALA A 74 -5.32 -3.12 7.51
C ALA A 74 -5.51 -2.20 6.31
N GLU A 75 -4.92 -1.02 6.37
CA GLU A 75 -4.78 -0.12 5.23
C GLU A 75 -3.42 -0.31 4.58
N VAL A 76 -3.41 -0.46 3.25
CA VAL A 76 -2.19 -0.63 2.46
C VAL A 76 -1.82 0.66 1.74
N THR A 77 -0.55 1.03 1.82
CA THR A 77 0.05 2.08 0.99
C THR A 77 1.26 1.51 0.28
N THR A 78 1.39 1.78 -1.01
CA THR A 78 2.52 1.33 -1.82
C THR A 78 3.02 2.43 -2.74
N CYS A 79 4.31 2.42 -3.01
CA CYS A 79 4.95 3.34 -3.95
C CYS A 79 6.02 2.59 -4.74
N PHE A 80 5.98 2.71 -6.08
CA PHE A 80 6.96 2.10 -6.98
C PHE A 80 7.77 3.18 -7.70
N HIS A 81 9.06 2.92 -7.85
CA HIS A 81 9.90 3.75 -8.71
C HIS A 81 9.46 3.60 -10.17
N GLN A 82 9.47 4.73 -10.90
CA GLN A 82 8.91 4.81 -12.26
C GLN A 82 9.47 3.77 -13.25
N ASN A 83 10.74 3.35 -13.09
CA ASN A 83 11.38 2.36 -13.95
C ASN A 83 10.73 0.96 -13.84
N PHE A 84 9.93 0.74 -12.81
CA PHE A 84 9.23 -0.53 -12.55
C PHE A 84 7.73 -0.46 -12.81
N TRP A 85 7.21 0.66 -13.35
CA TRP A 85 5.79 0.76 -13.68
C TRP A 85 5.40 -0.20 -14.81
N GLY A 86 4.12 -0.59 -14.85
CA GLY A 86 3.59 -1.53 -15.83
C GLY A 86 3.18 -2.85 -15.20
N SER A 87 3.73 -3.96 -15.65
CA SER A 87 3.34 -5.30 -15.18
C SER A 87 3.94 -5.68 -13.81
N PHE A 88 5.09 -5.12 -13.45
CA PHE A 88 5.79 -5.49 -12.22
C PHE A 88 4.98 -5.18 -10.95
N PRO A 89 4.34 -3.99 -10.77
CA PRO A 89 3.47 -3.75 -9.62
C PRO A 89 2.29 -4.73 -9.51
N LYS A 90 1.71 -5.15 -10.63
CA LYS A 90 0.63 -6.14 -10.64
C LYS A 90 1.12 -7.52 -10.17
N TYR A 91 2.30 -7.91 -10.61
CA TYR A 91 2.94 -9.15 -10.16
C TYR A 91 3.26 -9.10 -8.67
N CYS A 92 3.84 -7.99 -8.18
CA CYS A 92 4.11 -7.79 -6.76
C CYS A 92 2.82 -7.81 -5.93
N ALA A 93 1.74 -7.18 -6.41
CA ALA A 93 0.47 -7.14 -5.71
C ALA A 93 -0.08 -8.55 -5.44
N LYS A 94 -0.03 -9.47 -6.41
CA LYS A 94 -0.44 -10.87 -6.20
C LYS A 94 0.31 -11.53 -5.05
N ILE A 95 1.63 -11.38 -5.02
CA ILE A 95 2.47 -11.97 -3.96
C ILE A 95 2.16 -11.31 -2.61
N PHE A 96 2.01 -9.99 -2.57
CA PHE A 96 1.77 -9.24 -1.34
C PHE A 96 0.41 -9.57 -0.73
N PHE A 97 -0.67 -9.63 -1.52
CA PHE A 97 -1.98 -9.95 -0.97
C PHE A 97 -2.09 -11.40 -0.56
N LYS A 98 -1.39 -12.34 -1.21
CA LYS A 98 -1.22 -13.70 -0.70
C LYS A 98 -0.58 -13.67 0.70
N LYS A 99 0.47 -12.91 0.89
CA LYS A 99 1.09 -12.70 2.20
C LYS A 99 0.09 -12.13 3.22
N CYS A 100 -0.67 -11.10 2.87
CA CYS A 100 -1.67 -10.48 3.75
C CYS A 100 -2.71 -11.50 4.23
N PHE A 101 -3.25 -12.31 3.36
CA PHE A 101 -4.34 -13.23 3.68
C PHE A 101 -3.85 -14.55 4.26
N ALA A 102 -2.82 -15.17 3.68
CA ALA A 102 -2.34 -16.49 4.10
C ALA A 102 -1.39 -16.43 5.30
N GLU A 103 -0.46 -15.46 5.33
CA GLU A 103 0.55 -15.39 6.39
C GLU A 103 0.12 -14.49 7.55
N LEU A 104 -0.42 -13.29 7.27
CA LEU A 104 -0.85 -12.34 8.30
C LEU A 104 -2.28 -12.60 8.81
N GLY A 105 -3.04 -13.44 8.12
CA GLY A 105 -4.40 -13.81 8.51
C GLY A 105 -5.43 -12.68 8.40
N LEU A 106 -5.15 -11.64 7.61
CA LEU A 106 -6.11 -10.57 7.36
C LEU A 106 -7.36 -11.11 6.67
N TYR A 107 -8.50 -10.52 6.99
CA TYR A 107 -9.76 -10.75 6.29
C TYR A 107 -10.03 -9.69 5.21
N LYS A 108 -9.61 -8.44 5.47
CA LYS A 108 -9.85 -7.28 4.62
C LYS A 108 -8.59 -6.43 4.50
N VAL A 109 -8.26 -6.01 3.30
CA VAL A 109 -7.26 -4.96 3.03
C VAL A 109 -7.94 -3.77 2.38
N LYS A 110 -7.71 -2.58 2.93
CA LYS A 110 -8.23 -1.30 2.39
C LYS A 110 -7.10 -0.49 1.77
N ALA A 111 -7.44 0.32 0.79
CA ALA A 111 -6.56 1.36 0.24
C ALA A 111 -7.34 2.67 0.15
N LEU A 112 -6.77 3.73 0.69
CA LEU A 112 -7.29 5.10 0.62
C LEU A 112 -6.57 5.81 -0.53
N VAL A 113 -7.34 6.34 -1.47
CA VAL A 113 -6.78 6.88 -2.72
C VAL A 113 -7.41 8.23 -3.03
N TYR A 114 -6.56 9.19 -3.38
CA TYR A 114 -7.06 10.43 -3.96
C TYR A 114 -7.66 10.16 -5.34
N PRO A 115 -8.86 10.69 -5.66
CA PRO A 115 -9.56 10.41 -6.92
C PRO A 115 -8.71 10.64 -8.18
N GLN A 116 -7.74 11.55 -8.12
CA GLN A 116 -6.84 11.89 -9.21
C GLN A 116 -5.73 10.86 -9.47
N ASN A 117 -5.47 9.96 -8.51
CA ASN A 117 -4.40 8.97 -8.62
C ASN A 117 -4.83 7.76 -9.47
N GLN A 118 -4.98 7.97 -10.77
CA GLN A 118 -5.46 6.94 -11.69
C GLN A 118 -4.56 5.71 -11.77
N ARG A 119 -3.25 5.89 -11.57
CA ARG A 119 -2.29 4.78 -11.60
C ARG A 119 -2.55 3.77 -10.48
N VAL A 120 -2.69 4.26 -9.25
CA VAL A 120 -3.00 3.41 -8.10
C VAL A 120 -4.38 2.79 -8.25
N LYS A 121 -5.39 3.55 -8.70
CA LYS A 121 -6.74 3.02 -8.95
C LYS A 121 -6.73 1.88 -9.96
N THR A 122 -5.95 1.99 -11.04
CA THR A 122 -5.78 0.93 -12.05
C THR A 122 -5.13 -0.32 -11.43
N LEU A 123 -4.08 -0.13 -10.62
CA LEU A 123 -3.40 -1.24 -9.93
C LEU A 123 -4.36 -1.96 -8.97
N LEU A 124 -5.10 -1.21 -8.15
CA LEU A 124 -6.05 -1.78 -7.20
C LEU A 124 -7.14 -2.57 -7.91
N LYS A 125 -7.78 -2.01 -8.94
CA LYS A 125 -8.82 -2.69 -9.72
C LYS A 125 -8.30 -3.96 -10.38
N SER A 126 -7.10 -3.92 -10.96
CA SER A 126 -6.47 -5.10 -11.56
C SER A 126 -6.05 -6.17 -10.54
N SER A 127 -6.00 -5.81 -9.26
CA SER A 127 -5.70 -6.71 -8.14
C SER A 127 -6.96 -7.22 -7.43
N GLY A 128 -8.16 -6.90 -7.95
CA GLY A 128 -9.44 -7.37 -7.42
C GLY A 128 -10.09 -6.45 -6.38
N PHE A 129 -9.53 -5.27 -6.11
CA PHE A 129 -10.18 -4.28 -5.25
C PHE A 129 -11.41 -3.68 -5.91
N ALA A 130 -12.46 -3.49 -5.12
CA ALA A 130 -13.65 -2.73 -5.51
C ALA A 130 -13.75 -1.44 -4.69
N LYS A 131 -14.24 -0.38 -5.32
CA LYS A 131 -14.55 0.87 -4.61
C LYS A 131 -15.68 0.61 -3.62
N GLU A 132 -15.42 0.89 -2.34
CA GLU A 132 -16.38 0.72 -1.26
C GLU A 132 -17.18 2.01 -1.02
N THR A 133 -16.49 3.15 -1.00
CA THR A 133 -17.11 4.46 -0.76
C THR A 133 -16.19 5.59 -1.19
N GLU A 134 -16.73 6.81 -1.13
CA GLU A 134 -16.00 8.06 -1.28
C GLU A 134 -16.34 8.99 -0.12
N LEU A 135 -15.31 9.48 0.56
CA LEU A 135 -15.40 10.45 1.63
C LEU A 135 -15.23 11.84 1.05
N VAL A 136 -16.29 12.65 1.08
CA VAL A 136 -16.31 13.98 0.47
C VAL A 136 -15.67 15.00 1.41
N GLY A 137 -14.66 15.74 0.91
CA GLY A 137 -13.99 16.79 1.68
C GLY A 137 -13.27 16.26 2.92
N GLU A 138 -12.79 15.02 2.89
CA GLU A 138 -12.24 14.29 4.05
C GLU A 138 -10.97 14.92 4.61
N THR A 139 -10.17 15.55 3.75
CA THR A 139 -8.94 16.23 4.18
C THR A 139 -8.69 17.47 3.33
N TYR A 140 -7.56 18.12 3.55
CA TYR A 140 -7.08 19.25 2.75
C TYR A 140 -5.78 18.91 2.03
N ARG A 141 -5.69 19.34 0.76
CA ARG A 141 -4.45 19.27 -0.03
C ARG A 141 -4.28 20.55 -0.81
N ASN A 142 -3.10 21.17 -0.66
CA ASN A 142 -2.78 22.48 -1.26
C ASN A 142 -3.85 23.55 -0.91
N GLY A 143 -4.30 23.56 0.34
CA GLY A 143 -5.29 24.50 0.86
C GLY A 143 -6.72 24.29 0.34
N LYS A 144 -7.04 23.13 -0.24
CA LYS A 144 -8.38 22.83 -0.78
C LYS A 144 -8.93 21.54 -0.20
N PRO A 145 -10.27 21.45 0.02
CA PRO A 145 -10.91 20.20 0.40
C PRO A 145 -10.60 19.08 -0.61
N GLN A 146 -10.28 17.90 -0.11
CA GLN A 146 -9.90 16.76 -0.90
C GLN A 146 -10.76 15.54 -0.54
N ASN A 147 -11.37 14.93 -1.55
CA ASN A 147 -12.08 13.65 -1.37
C ASN A 147 -11.07 12.51 -1.27
N ILE A 148 -11.49 11.44 -0.59
CA ILE A 148 -10.76 10.17 -0.51
C ILE A 148 -11.69 9.05 -0.96
N GLU A 149 -11.26 8.27 -1.94
CA GLU A 149 -11.91 7.01 -2.33
C GLU A 149 -11.35 5.86 -1.50
N ILE A 150 -12.22 5.00 -0.97
CA ILE A 150 -11.84 3.79 -0.26
C ILE A 150 -12.08 2.59 -1.18
N TYR A 151 -11.03 1.81 -1.41
CA TYR A 151 -11.06 0.53 -2.11
C TYR A 151 -10.80 -0.59 -1.13
N SER A 152 -11.46 -1.73 -1.32
CA SER A 152 -11.31 -2.89 -0.44
C SER A 152 -11.15 -4.19 -1.21
N LEU A 153 -10.31 -5.07 -0.66
CA LEU A 153 -10.12 -6.44 -1.10
C LEU A 153 -10.38 -7.38 0.08
N PHE A 154 -11.24 -8.37 -0.11
CA PHE A 154 -11.58 -9.37 0.90
C PHE A 154 -10.90 -10.70 0.61
N ARG A 155 -10.47 -11.41 1.66
CA ARG A 155 -9.85 -12.73 1.56
C ARG A 155 -10.72 -13.72 0.78
N THR A 156 -12.03 -13.71 0.99
CA THR A 156 -12.97 -14.60 0.31
C THR A 156 -12.95 -14.42 -1.21
N TYR A 157 -12.83 -13.19 -1.69
CA TYR A 157 -12.67 -12.91 -3.13
C TYR A 157 -11.36 -13.45 -3.66
N TYR A 158 -10.28 -13.28 -2.89
CA TYR A 158 -8.94 -13.73 -3.27
C TYR A 158 -8.87 -15.26 -3.37
N GLU A 159 -9.41 -15.97 -2.38
CA GLU A 159 -9.43 -17.45 -2.34
C GLU A 159 -10.23 -18.07 -3.49
N VAL A 160 -11.36 -17.48 -3.89
CA VAL A 160 -12.17 -17.95 -5.04
C VAL A 160 -11.38 -17.84 -6.34
N ASN A 161 -10.71 -16.70 -6.56
CA ASN A 161 -9.99 -16.46 -7.83
C ASN A 161 -8.64 -17.21 -7.94
N GLU A 162 -8.02 -17.64 -6.83
CA GLU A 162 -6.84 -18.52 -6.88
C GLU A 162 -7.19 -19.98 -7.22
N ASN A 163 -8.41 -20.42 -6.92
CA ASN A 163 -8.85 -21.78 -7.21
C ASN A 163 -9.34 -22.00 -8.65
N GLU A 164 -9.43 -20.93 -9.46
CA GLU A 164 -9.84 -20.96 -10.86
C GLU A 164 -8.64 -20.96 -11.84
N ILE A 165 -7.41 -21.00 -11.36
CA ILE A 165 -6.16 -21.11 -12.13
C ILE A 165 -5.50 -22.44 -11.83
#